data_ec298c9d89cfc59a8ea6601d28c28632
#
_entry.id   ec298c9d89cfc59a8ea6601d28c28632
#
_cell.length_a   1.000
_cell.length_b   1.000
_cell.length_c   1.000
_cell.angle_alpha   90.00
_cell.angle_beta   90.00
_cell.angle_gamma   90.00
#
_symmetry.space_group_name_H-M   'P 1'
#
loop_
_entity.id
_entity.type
_entity.pdbx_description
1 polymer ?
#
loop_
_entity_poly.entity_id
_entity_poly.type
_entity_poly.pdbx_seq_one_letter_code
_entity_poly.pdbx_strand_id
1 'polypeptide(L)'
;TDGSITLFGTPANEKNRMKLLANTGSLIESPSYYGHLTGEENLHILQTLKGCPKGNIDEVLKIVRLNEARRKKVAHYSLGMKQRLGLAAALLSFPKLLILDEPTNGLDPAGIQEMRELIRTLPSDYGITVVVSSHLLSEIDQMADHVGIIRKGELVYQDSLEALHS
;
A
#
# COMPACT_ATOMS: atom_id res chain seq x y z
N THR A 1 23.35 -11.46 6.10
CA THR A 1 22.28 -10.81 6.86
C THR A 1 21.67 -11.78 7.84
N ASP A 2 21.59 -11.39 9.09
CA ASP A 2 20.97 -12.14 10.17
C ASP A 2 19.69 -11.46 10.62
N GLY A 3 18.85 -12.21 11.31
CA GLY A 3 17.65 -11.68 11.90
C GLY A 3 16.45 -12.61 11.69
N SER A 4 15.34 -12.23 12.28
CA SER A 4 14.09 -12.95 12.17
C SER A 4 12.93 -11.98 11.93
N ILE A 5 11.93 -12.44 11.21
CA ILE A 5 10.68 -11.70 10.97
C ILE A 5 9.54 -12.58 11.42
N THR A 6 8.62 -12.00 12.19
CA THR A 6 7.37 -12.65 12.58
C THR A 6 6.21 -11.82 12.05
N LEU A 7 5.32 -12.45 11.31
CA LEU A 7 4.10 -11.82 10.79
C LEU A 7 2.88 -12.56 11.33
N PHE A 8 1.91 -11.81 11.85
CA PHE A 8 0.67 -12.37 12.40
C PHE A 8 0.92 -13.44 13.47
N GLY A 9 1.96 -13.25 14.29
CA GLY A 9 2.37 -14.22 15.31
C GLY A 9 3.08 -15.47 14.78
N THR A 10 3.36 -15.54 13.48
CA THR A 10 3.99 -16.70 12.83
C THR A 10 5.37 -16.31 12.31
N PRO A 11 6.43 -17.07 12.65
CA PRO A 11 7.76 -16.82 12.11
C PRO A 11 7.78 -16.97 10.58
N ALA A 12 8.39 -16.01 9.91
CA ALA A 12 8.58 -16.05 8.46
C ALA A 12 9.73 -17.00 8.12
N ASN A 13 9.42 -18.11 7.45
CA ASN A 13 10.38 -19.09 6.97
C ASN A 13 9.88 -19.68 5.64
N GLU A 14 10.68 -20.53 5.01
CA GLU A 14 10.32 -21.15 3.72
C GLU A 14 8.98 -21.92 3.79
N LYS A 15 8.69 -22.54 4.93
CA LYS A 15 7.50 -23.35 5.14
C LYS A 15 6.22 -22.50 5.21
N ASN A 16 6.29 -21.29 5.79
CA ASN A 16 5.15 -20.40 6.01
C ASN A 16 5.05 -19.27 4.99
N ARG A 17 6.06 -19.10 4.17
CA ARG A 17 6.22 -17.95 3.28
C ARG A 17 5.00 -17.66 2.41
N MET A 18 4.49 -18.66 1.72
CA MET A 18 3.34 -18.49 0.81
C MET A 18 2.09 -18.07 1.55
N LYS A 19 1.85 -18.64 2.73
CA LYS A 19 0.70 -18.31 3.58
C LYS A 19 0.79 -16.89 4.11
N LEU A 20 1.96 -16.45 4.54
CA LEU A 20 2.18 -15.09 5.05
C LEU A 20 2.05 -14.05 3.94
N LEU A 21 2.61 -14.31 2.76
CA LEU A 21 2.51 -13.42 1.61
C LEU A 21 1.08 -13.31 1.06
N ALA A 22 0.27 -14.35 1.19
CA ALA A 22 -1.14 -14.29 0.81
C ALA A 22 -1.95 -13.27 1.63
N ASN A 23 -1.52 -12.95 2.85
CA ASN A 23 -2.13 -11.97 3.75
C ASN A 23 -1.38 -10.62 3.77
N THR A 24 -0.42 -10.43 2.88
CA THR A 24 0.40 -9.22 2.80
C THR A 24 0.28 -8.62 1.41
N GLY A 25 -0.05 -7.34 1.34
CA GLY A 25 0.00 -6.55 0.12
C GLY A 25 1.18 -5.59 0.17
N SER A 26 1.71 -5.22 -0.99
CA SER A 26 2.83 -4.29 -1.05
C SER A 26 2.79 -3.39 -2.27
N LEU A 27 3.29 -2.17 -2.10
CA LEU A 27 3.55 -1.21 -3.16
C LEU A 27 4.95 -0.66 -2.90
N ILE A 28 5.97 -1.27 -3.50
CA ILE A 28 7.37 -0.99 -3.20
C ILE A 28 8.04 -0.13 -4.27
N GLU A 29 7.66 -0.28 -5.51
CA GLU A 29 8.15 0.55 -6.62
C GLU A 29 6.97 0.94 -7.50
N SER A 30 7.23 1.76 -8.51
CA SER A 30 6.21 2.04 -9.51
C SER A 30 5.77 0.73 -10.15
N PRO A 31 4.51 0.32 -9.96
CA PRO A 31 4.06 -0.96 -10.49
C PRO A 31 4.13 -0.97 -12.01
N SER A 32 4.45 -2.14 -12.57
CA SER A 32 4.38 -2.34 -14.01
C SER A 32 2.92 -2.50 -14.43
N TYR A 33 2.47 -1.61 -15.29
CA TYR A 33 1.13 -1.66 -15.87
C TYR A 33 1.16 -1.93 -17.35
N TYR A 34 0.11 -2.56 -17.85
CA TYR A 34 -0.16 -2.61 -19.27
C TYR A 34 -0.87 -1.30 -19.65
N GLY A 35 -0.10 -0.34 -20.18
CA GLY A 35 -0.63 1.00 -20.50
C GLY A 35 -1.73 1.01 -21.54
N HIS A 36 -1.75 0.04 -22.44
CA HIS A 36 -2.77 -0.11 -23.47
C HIS A 36 -4.09 -0.72 -22.94
N LEU A 37 -4.08 -1.21 -21.72
CA LEU A 37 -5.28 -1.71 -21.02
C LEU A 37 -5.84 -0.66 -20.08
N THR A 38 -7.11 -0.80 -19.72
CA THR A 38 -7.77 0.05 -18.73
C THR A 38 -7.31 -0.30 -17.32
N GLY A 39 -7.62 0.56 -16.35
CA GLY A 39 -7.37 0.27 -14.94
C GLY A 39 -8.08 -1.00 -14.49
N GLU A 40 -9.35 -1.16 -14.88
CA GLU A 40 -10.15 -2.35 -14.59
C GLU A 40 -9.55 -3.62 -15.18
N GLU A 41 -9.10 -3.57 -16.44
CA GLU A 41 -8.47 -4.72 -17.10
C GLU A 41 -7.16 -5.12 -16.43
N ASN A 42 -6.34 -4.15 -16.02
CA ASN A 42 -5.13 -4.42 -15.26
C ASN A 42 -5.44 -5.14 -13.95
N LEU A 43 -6.44 -4.68 -13.20
CA LEU A 43 -6.85 -5.32 -11.94
C LEU A 43 -7.43 -6.71 -12.19
N HIS A 44 -8.10 -6.91 -13.31
CA HIS A 44 -8.68 -8.21 -13.67
C HIS A 44 -7.60 -9.29 -13.86
N ILE A 45 -6.48 -8.93 -14.49
CA ILE A 45 -5.34 -9.84 -14.64
C ILE A 45 -4.82 -10.26 -13.26
N LEU A 46 -4.62 -9.30 -12.35
CA LEU A 46 -4.13 -9.58 -11.00
C LEU A 46 -5.15 -10.38 -10.18
N GLN A 47 -6.44 -10.08 -10.32
CA GLN A 47 -7.50 -10.83 -9.66
C GLN A 47 -7.47 -12.32 -10.06
N THR A 48 -7.28 -12.59 -11.35
CA THR A 48 -7.17 -13.95 -11.86
C THR A 48 -5.92 -14.66 -11.30
N LEU A 49 -4.77 -13.98 -11.32
CA LEU A 49 -3.52 -14.53 -10.82
C LEU A 49 -3.55 -14.81 -9.32
N LYS A 50 -4.15 -13.92 -8.54
CA LYS A 50 -4.27 -14.07 -7.09
C LYS A 50 -5.39 -15.02 -6.67
N GLY A 51 -6.34 -15.32 -7.55
CA GLY A 51 -7.48 -16.15 -7.25
C GLY A 51 -8.47 -15.52 -6.27
N CYS A 52 -8.48 -14.19 -6.14
CA CYS A 52 -9.42 -13.49 -5.26
C CYS A 52 -10.78 -13.27 -5.95
N PRO A 53 -11.85 -12.99 -5.17
CA PRO A 53 -13.18 -12.76 -5.75
C PRO A 53 -13.22 -11.60 -6.74
N LYS A 54 -13.94 -11.76 -7.83
CA LYS A 54 -14.09 -10.72 -8.86
C LYS A 54 -14.72 -9.44 -8.33
N GLY A 55 -15.61 -9.53 -7.36
CA GLY A 55 -16.24 -8.38 -6.73
C GLY A 55 -15.27 -7.47 -6.00
N ASN A 56 -14.09 -7.95 -5.65
CA ASN A 56 -13.05 -7.15 -5.01
C ASN A 56 -12.56 -6.02 -5.93
N ILE A 57 -12.62 -6.20 -7.25
CA ILE A 57 -12.22 -5.15 -8.22
C ILE A 57 -13.09 -3.91 -8.03
N ASP A 58 -14.40 -4.06 -7.94
CA ASP A 58 -15.31 -2.94 -7.74
C ASP A 58 -15.05 -2.23 -6.41
N GLU A 59 -14.80 -3.00 -5.35
CA GLU A 59 -14.53 -2.46 -4.04
C GLU A 59 -13.23 -1.66 -3.98
N VAL A 60 -12.12 -2.23 -4.48
CA VAL A 60 -10.84 -1.50 -4.45
C VAL A 60 -10.84 -0.27 -5.34
N LEU A 61 -11.53 -0.29 -6.48
CA LEU A 61 -11.68 0.89 -7.32
C LEU A 61 -12.43 2.02 -6.62
N LYS A 62 -13.41 1.70 -5.81
CA LYS A 62 -14.11 2.68 -4.97
C LYS A 62 -13.20 3.22 -3.88
N ILE A 63 -12.49 2.34 -3.18
CA ILE A 63 -11.58 2.72 -2.10
C ILE A 63 -10.53 3.72 -2.60
N VAL A 64 -9.90 3.45 -3.74
CA VAL A 64 -8.85 4.30 -4.29
C VAL A 64 -9.37 5.44 -5.16
N ARG A 65 -10.68 5.61 -5.25
CA ARG A 65 -11.34 6.70 -6.00
C ARG A 65 -11.01 6.69 -7.50
N LEU A 66 -10.94 5.50 -8.10
CA LEU A 66 -10.70 5.30 -9.53
C LEU A 66 -11.92 4.72 -10.26
N ASN A 67 -13.07 4.65 -9.61
CA ASN A 67 -14.26 4.03 -10.19
C ASN A 67 -14.68 4.72 -11.52
N GLU A 68 -14.63 6.04 -11.58
CA GLU A 68 -14.98 6.80 -12.78
C GLU A 68 -13.97 6.66 -13.91
N ALA A 69 -12.70 6.41 -13.57
CA ALA A 69 -11.61 6.23 -14.52
C ALA A 69 -11.31 4.76 -14.85
N ARG A 70 -12.15 3.83 -14.38
CA ARG A 70 -11.91 2.38 -14.51
C ARG A 70 -11.78 1.90 -15.96
N ARG A 71 -12.46 2.56 -16.89
CA ARG A 71 -12.46 2.22 -18.34
C ARG A 71 -11.48 3.05 -19.17
N LYS A 72 -10.76 3.97 -18.51
CA LYS A 72 -9.70 4.74 -19.14
C LYS A 72 -8.41 3.94 -19.20
N LYS A 73 -7.69 4.02 -20.33
CA LYS A 73 -6.40 3.36 -20.47
C LYS A 73 -5.39 3.92 -19.49
N VAL A 74 -4.61 3.05 -18.87
CA VAL A 74 -3.61 3.45 -17.86
C VAL A 74 -2.52 4.36 -18.45
N ALA A 75 -2.22 4.24 -19.75
CA ALA A 75 -1.32 5.17 -20.42
C ALA A 75 -1.76 6.65 -20.28
N HIS A 76 -3.04 6.91 -20.07
CA HIS A 76 -3.60 8.25 -19.91
C HIS A 76 -3.84 8.64 -18.45
N TYR A 77 -3.44 7.81 -17.49
CA TYR A 77 -3.53 8.14 -16.07
C TYR A 77 -2.46 9.14 -15.68
N SER A 78 -2.80 10.04 -14.76
CA SER A 78 -1.79 10.86 -14.07
C SER A 78 -0.91 9.98 -13.18
N LEU A 79 0.21 10.51 -12.71
CA LEU A 79 1.07 9.77 -11.78
C LEU A 79 0.30 9.40 -10.50
N GLY A 80 -0.50 10.32 -9.95
CA GLY A 80 -1.34 10.04 -8.79
C GLY A 80 -2.37 8.95 -9.04
N MET A 81 -2.99 8.92 -10.20
CA MET A 81 -3.91 7.86 -10.59
C MET A 81 -3.21 6.51 -10.73
N LYS A 82 -2.01 6.47 -11.31
CA LYS A 82 -1.18 5.26 -11.41
C LYS A 82 -0.80 4.74 -10.03
N GLN A 83 -0.43 5.64 -9.12
CA GLN A 83 -0.07 5.28 -7.75
C GLN A 83 -1.28 4.71 -7.00
N ARG A 84 -2.46 5.31 -7.15
CA ARG A 84 -3.69 4.78 -6.57
C ARG A 84 -4.11 3.43 -7.17
N LEU A 85 -3.86 3.22 -8.46
CA LEU A 85 -4.07 1.92 -9.08
C LEU A 85 -3.12 0.85 -8.48
N GLY A 86 -1.87 1.22 -8.19
CA GLY A 86 -0.93 0.36 -7.48
C GLY A 86 -1.40 -0.01 -6.08
N LEU A 87 -1.97 0.95 -5.37
CA LEU A 87 -2.60 0.71 -4.07
C LEU A 87 -3.79 -0.25 -4.21
N ALA A 88 -4.64 -0.06 -5.21
CA ALA A 88 -5.76 -0.96 -5.49
C ALA A 88 -5.28 -2.39 -5.77
N ALA A 89 -4.22 -2.54 -6.54
CA ALA A 89 -3.60 -3.84 -6.82
C ALA A 89 -3.12 -4.53 -5.53
N ALA A 90 -2.49 -3.79 -4.64
CA ALA A 90 -2.03 -4.30 -3.35
C ALA A 90 -3.19 -4.66 -2.41
N LEU A 91 -4.33 -3.97 -2.51
CA LEU A 91 -5.53 -4.20 -1.70
C LEU A 91 -6.43 -5.31 -2.24
N LEU A 92 -6.20 -5.78 -3.44
CA LEU A 92 -7.15 -6.61 -4.20
C LEU A 92 -7.58 -7.89 -3.47
N SER A 93 -6.71 -8.48 -2.67
CA SER A 93 -7.01 -9.64 -1.84
C SER A 93 -7.45 -9.27 -0.41
N PHE A 94 -7.63 -8.00 -0.10
CA PHE A 94 -7.89 -7.48 1.25
C PHE A 94 -6.92 -8.06 2.28
N PRO A 95 -5.61 -7.75 2.15
CA PRO A 95 -4.58 -8.28 3.03
C PRO A 95 -4.74 -7.77 4.46
N LYS A 96 -4.19 -8.49 5.42
CA LYS A 96 -4.14 -8.02 6.82
C LYS A 96 -3.04 -6.99 7.05
N LEU A 97 -1.99 -7.06 6.24
CA LEU A 97 -0.84 -6.16 6.29
C LEU A 97 -0.58 -5.56 4.91
N LEU A 98 -0.40 -4.26 4.86
CA LEU A 98 -0.05 -3.52 3.66
C LEU A 98 1.26 -2.77 3.88
N ILE A 99 2.22 -2.98 3.00
CA ILE A 99 3.53 -2.34 3.04
C ILE A 99 3.64 -1.37 1.88
N LEU A 100 3.82 -0.09 2.19
CA LEU A 100 3.92 0.98 1.20
C LEU A 100 5.28 1.67 1.33
N ASP A 101 6.08 1.60 0.28
CA ASP A 101 7.39 2.25 0.24
C ASP A 101 7.30 3.57 -0.51
N GLU A 102 7.48 4.68 0.21
CA GLU A 102 7.43 6.04 -0.35
C GLU A 102 6.18 6.29 -1.24
N PRO A 103 4.95 6.01 -0.75
CA PRO A 103 3.75 6.03 -1.61
C PRO A 103 3.39 7.41 -2.16
N THR A 104 3.90 8.48 -1.57
CA THR A 104 3.63 9.87 -1.98
C THR A 104 4.75 10.46 -2.83
N ASN A 105 5.83 9.74 -3.04
CA ASN A 105 7.00 10.24 -3.76
C ASN A 105 6.65 10.65 -5.21
N GLY A 106 7.06 11.86 -5.58
CA GLY A 106 6.84 12.39 -6.93
C GLY A 106 5.44 12.92 -7.21
N LEU A 107 4.51 12.81 -6.26
CA LEU A 107 3.16 13.35 -6.42
C LEU A 107 3.13 14.85 -6.18
N ASP A 108 2.19 15.54 -6.84
CA ASP A 108 1.89 16.93 -6.55
C ASP A 108 1.17 17.07 -5.18
N PRO A 109 1.05 18.28 -4.61
CA PRO A 109 0.43 18.46 -3.30
C PRO A 109 -0.97 17.86 -3.17
N ALA A 110 -1.80 17.96 -4.20
CA ALA A 110 -3.14 17.37 -4.21
C ALA A 110 -3.09 15.85 -4.18
N GLY A 111 -2.19 15.24 -4.95
CA GLY A 111 -1.98 13.80 -4.98
C GLY A 111 -1.44 13.26 -3.67
N ILE A 112 -0.54 14.00 -3.02
CA ILE A 112 -0.01 13.65 -1.68
C ILE A 112 -1.16 13.62 -0.67
N GLN A 113 -1.97 14.66 -0.64
CA GLN A 113 -3.10 14.74 0.28
C GLN A 113 -4.10 13.60 0.07
N GLU A 114 -4.44 13.32 -1.17
CA GLU A 114 -5.38 12.26 -1.52
C GLU A 114 -4.86 10.88 -1.11
N MET A 115 -3.60 10.58 -1.42
CA MET A 115 -2.96 9.32 -1.02
C MET A 115 -2.91 9.17 0.51
N ARG A 116 -2.60 10.24 1.21
CA ARG A 116 -2.54 10.28 2.67
C ARG A 116 -3.91 10.00 3.31
N GLU A 117 -4.96 10.62 2.79
CA GLU A 117 -6.33 10.37 3.23
C GLU A 117 -6.72 8.90 3.06
N LEU A 118 -6.39 8.30 1.92
CA LEU A 118 -6.65 6.89 1.65
C LEU A 118 -5.93 5.99 2.66
N ILE A 119 -4.65 6.22 2.87
CA ILE A 119 -3.82 5.42 3.80
C ILE A 119 -4.38 5.48 5.21
N ARG A 120 -4.81 6.65 5.67
CA ARG A 120 -5.33 6.84 7.03
C ARG A 120 -6.64 6.09 7.29
N THR A 121 -7.44 5.89 6.26
CA THR A 121 -8.75 5.22 6.42
C THR A 121 -8.66 3.70 6.40
N LEU A 122 -7.59 3.13 5.86
CA LEU A 122 -7.46 1.68 5.70
C LEU A 122 -7.53 0.90 7.03
N PRO A 123 -6.85 1.32 8.11
CA PRO A 123 -6.95 0.60 9.37
C PRO A 123 -8.34 0.66 10.00
N SER A 124 -8.96 1.82 10.03
CA SER A 124 -10.26 2.02 10.68
C SER A 124 -11.42 1.43 9.88
N ASP A 125 -11.41 1.58 8.56
CA ASP A 125 -12.54 1.18 7.72
C ASP A 125 -12.45 -0.29 7.28
N TYR A 126 -11.24 -0.84 7.16
CA TYR A 126 -11.03 -2.19 6.61
C TYR A 126 -10.21 -3.10 7.51
N GLY A 127 -9.75 -2.63 8.67
CA GLY A 127 -8.96 -3.43 9.60
C GLY A 127 -7.58 -3.84 9.08
N ILE A 128 -7.02 -3.07 8.15
CA ILE A 128 -5.72 -3.35 7.54
C ILE A 128 -4.63 -2.63 8.31
N THR A 129 -3.61 -3.36 8.75
CA THR A 129 -2.40 -2.74 9.32
C THR A 129 -1.53 -2.22 8.19
N VAL A 130 -1.13 -0.96 8.27
CA VAL A 130 -0.32 -0.32 7.22
C VAL A 130 1.06 0.02 7.77
N VAL A 131 2.09 -0.42 7.06
CA VAL A 131 3.48 0.01 7.28
C VAL A 131 3.86 0.90 6.10
N VAL A 132 4.19 2.15 6.37
CA VAL A 132 4.54 3.12 5.35
C VAL A 132 5.92 3.68 5.60
N SER A 133 6.75 3.77 4.57
CA SER A 133 8.03 4.48 4.63
C SER A 133 7.91 5.87 4.02
N SER A 134 8.64 6.82 4.59
CA SER A 134 8.82 8.15 4.06
C SER A 134 10.14 8.74 4.55
N HIS A 135 10.76 9.59 3.76
CA HIS A 135 11.91 10.37 4.19
C HIS A 135 11.51 11.74 4.78
N LEU A 136 10.20 12.05 4.79
CA LEU A 136 9.65 13.31 5.30
C LEU A 136 8.87 13.06 6.59
N LEU A 137 9.40 13.55 7.71
CA LEU A 137 8.73 13.42 9.02
C LEU A 137 7.33 14.05 9.01
N SER A 138 7.17 15.18 8.30
CA SER A 138 5.88 15.86 8.19
C SER A 138 4.77 15.01 7.56
N GLU A 139 5.12 14.06 6.70
CA GLU A 139 4.15 13.11 6.15
C GLU A 139 3.81 12.02 7.16
N ILE A 140 4.80 11.50 7.86
CA ILE A 140 4.61 10.51 8.91
C ILE A 140 3.70 11.06 10.00
N ASP A 141 3.91 12.30 10.43
CA ASP A 141 3.08 12.99 11.43
C ASP A 141 1.59 13.01 11.07
N GLN A 142 1.27 12.97 9.80
CA GLN A 142 -0.11 13.06 9.33
C GLN A 142 -0.74 11.69 9.03
N MET A 143 0.03 10.63 9.06
CA MET A 143 -0.46 9.28 8.69
C MET A 143 -0.32 8.25 9.80
N ALA A 144 0.74 8.31 10.60
CA ALA A 144 1.15 7.22 11.48
C ALA A 144 0.68 7.39 12.92
N ASP A 145 0.54 6.27 13.61
CA ASP A 145 0.30 6.20 15.06
C ASP A 145 1.59 5.86 15.79
N HIS A 146 2.44 5.07 15.14
CA HIS A 146 3.75 4.65 15.63
C HIS A 146 4.82 4.94 14.60
N VAL A 147 6.03 5.22 15.05
CA VAL A 147 7.14 5.58 14.18
C VAL A 147 8.41 4.83 14.58
N GLY A 148 9.13 4.38 13.55
CA GLY A 148 10.49 3.89 13.68
C GLY A 148 11.43 4.77 12.85
N ILE A 149 12.53 5.20 13.42
CA ILE A 149 13.54 6.01 12.74
C ILE A 149 14.77 5.15 12.48
N ILE A 150 15.13 5.03 11.21
CA ILE A 150 16.30 4.28 10.78
C ILE A 150 17.37 5.28 10.31
N ARG A 151 18.59 5.11 10.82
CA ARG A 151 19.74 5.91 10.43
C ARG A 151 20.92 4.99 10.15
N LYS A 152 21.49 5.08 8.96
CA LYS A 152 22.64 4.26 8.55
C LYS A 152 22.45 2.75 8.76
N GLY A 153 21.24 2.25 8.50
CA GLY A 153 20.92 0.84 8.65
C GLY A 153 20.57 0.39 10.07
N GLU A 154 20.53 1.32 11.02
CA GLU A 154 20.22 1.02 12.43
C GLU A 154 18.91 1.69 12.85
N LEU A 155 18.09 0.95 13.61
CA LEU A 155 16.89 1.50 14.23
C LEU A 155 17.30 2.32 15.46
N VAL A 156 17.18 3.65 15.35
CA VAL A 156 17.63 4.58 16.40
C VAL A 156 16.51 5.02 17.32
N TYR A 157 15.25 4.87 16.90
CA TYR A 157 14.07 5.22 17.69
C TYR A 157 12.89 4.36 17.27
N GLN A 158 12.05 3.99 18.23
CA GLN A 158 10.77 3.32 17.95
C GLN A 158 9.82 3.56 19.10
N ASP A 159 8.72 4.26 18.85
CA ASP A 159 7.67 4.51 19.83
C ASP A 159 6.40 5.04 19.12
N SER A 160 5.40 5.41 19.90
CA SER A 160 4.24 6.13 19.39
C SER A 160 4.64 7.51 18.87
N LEU A 161 3.87 8.02 17.92
CA LEU A 161 4.09 9.37 17.39
C LEU A 161 3.90 10.43 18.48
N GLU A 162 2.95 10.20 19.39
CA GLU A 162 2.70 11.07 20.54
C GLU A 162 3.94 11.18 21.44
N ALA A 163 4.62 10.07 21.71
CA ALA A 163 5.86 10.06 22.50
C ALA A 163 7.01 10.80 21.82
N LEU A 164 7.05 10.79 20.48
CA LEU A 164 8.06 11.51 19.71
C LEU A 164 7.93 13.03 19.88
N HIS A 165 6.71 13.53 20.05
CA HIS A 165 6.42 14.97 20.18
C HIS A 165 6.39 15.48 21.62
N SER A 166 6.47 14.60 22.60
CA SER A 166 6.46 14.96 24.02
C SER A 166 7.82 15.43 24.58
#